data_39de10eeaa351a7316cccab7ff2ce814
#
_entry.id   39de10eeaa351a7316cccab7ff2ce814
#
_cell.length_a   1.000
_cell.length_b   1.000
_cell.length_c   1.000
_cell.angle_alpha   90.00
_cell.angle_beta   90.00
_cell.angle_gamma   90.00
#
_symmetry.space_group_name_H-M   'P 1'
#
loop_
_entity.id
_entity.type
_entity.pdbx_description
1 polymer ?
#
loop_
_entity_poly.entity_id
_entity_poly.type
_entity_poly.pdbx_seq_one_letter_code
_entity_poly.pdbx_strand_id
1 'polypeptide(L)'
;MNNKSSNFWLIFIFILAYCFVILSLNFIINPKSKSPENNPGNPNHHLVHWSYGGARNPTRWGELSENYILCETGQFQSPIDISEKNIADEPAQPINFNYQRIPLTIKNNGHTIQVDYPPGSYIQINGETYQLLQFHFHTPSEHTVERNAYGMEMHLVHQNQAGNFAVVGVLIEEGAENYFLQPLWDHFPESEGEKNLEKVMINAQSLLPEKREYYRYDGSLTTPPCSEGVKWYVMKNPIEASAEQIEQFMEIYQMNARPVQPLHRRKIHLN
;
A
#
# COMPACT_ATOMS: atom_id res chain seq x y z
N MET A 1 -10.33 -66.50 39.16
CA MET A 1 -10.29 -66.36 37.73
C MET A 1 -10.75 -64.92 37.44
N ASN A 2 -9.82 -64.03 37.01
CA ASN A 2 -9.97 -62.57 36.94
C ASN A 2 -10.65 -62.13 35.65
N ASN A 3 -11.71 -61.39 35.84
CA ASN A 3 -12.44 -60.71 34.72
C ASN A 3 -11.75 -59.41 34.33
N LYS A 4 -10.90 -59.40 33.27
CA LYS A 4 -10.14 -58.29 32.76
C LYS A 4 -10.56 -57.87 31.33
N SER A 5 -11.79 -58.17 30.88
CA SER A 5 -12.17 -57.90 29.47
C SER A 5 -13.21 -56.78 29.25
N SER A 6 -13.66 -56.09 30.32
CA SER A 6 -14.74 -55.09 30.16
C SER A 6 -14.28 -53.63 29.93
N ASN A 7 -13.02 -53.33 30.24
CA ASN A 7 -12.53 -51.93 30.15
C ASN A 7 -11.94 -51.53 28.80
N PHE A 8 -11.66 -52.52 27.93
CA PHE A 8 -11.07 -52.22 26.59
C PHE A 8 -12.10 -51.70 25.60
N TRP A 9 -13.35 -52.11 25.72
CA TRP A 9 -14.45 -51.68 24.84
C TRP A 9 -14.94 -50.25 25.14
N LEU A 10 -14.94 -49.85 26.40
CA LEU A 10 -15.30 -48.46 26.78
C LEU A 10 -14.29 -47.41 26.32
N ILE A 11 -12.99 -47.73 26.28
CA ILE A 11 -11.95 -46.84 25.79
C ILE A 11 -12.06 -46.65 24.27
N PHE A 12 -12.41 -47.72 23.54
CA PHE A 12 -12.59 -47.65 22.09
C PHE A 12 -13.81 -46.82 21.68
N ILE A 13 -14.89 -46.84 22.42
CA ILE A 13 -16.09 -46.04 22.18
C ILE A 13 -15.82 -44.57 22.46
N PHE A 14 -15.05 -44.23 23.48
CA PHE A 14 -14.67 -42.87 23.79
C PHE A 14 -13.71 -42.26 22.74
N ILE A 15 -12.78 -43.03 22.19
CA ILE A 15 -11.86 -42.59 21.14
C ILE A 15 -12.63 -42.35 19.83
N LEU A 16 -13.56 -43.20 19.44
CA LEU A 16 -14.40 -43.00 18.26
C LEU A 16 -15.35 -41.80 18.39
N ALA A 17 -15.93 -41.56 19.57
CA ALA A 17 -16.77 -40.40 19.83
C ALA A 17 -15.94 -39.08 19.80
N TYR A 18 -14.69 -39.11 20.31
CA TYR A 18 -13.81 -37.96 20.28
C TYR A 18 -13.32 -37.60 18.85
N CYS A 19 -13.05 -38.62 18.03
CA CYS A 19 -12.73 -38.41 16.62
C CYS A 19 -13.91 -37.83 15.79
N PHE A 20 -15.14 -38.24 16.12
CA PHE A 20 -16.32 -37.67 15.43
C PHE A 20 -16.62 -36.22 15.82
N VAL A 21 -16.36 -35.85 17.08
CA VAL A 21 -16.51 -34.45 17.55
C VAL A 21 -15.44 -33.57 16.96
N ILE A 22 -14.20 -34.05 16.79
CA ILE A 22 -13.13 -33.26 16.13
C ILE A 22 -13.39 -33.09 14.63
N LEU A 23 -13.93 -34.11 13.96
CA LEU A 23 -14.32 -34.04 12.55
C LEU A 23 -15.52 -33.10 12.32
N SER A 24 -16.46 -33.03 13.24
CA SER A 24 -17.61 -32.12 13.15
C SER A 24 -17.24 -30.67 13.54
N LEU A 25 -16.28 -30.44 14.43
CA LEU A 25 -15.78 -29.10 14.77
C LEU A 25 -14.90 -28.50 13.67
N ASN A 26 -14.14 -29.32 12.94
CA ASN A 26 -13.38 -28.83 11.78
C ASN A 26 -14.26 -28.40 10.57
N PHE A 27 -15.55 -28.82 10.55
CA PHE A 27 -16.49 -28.40 9.51
C PHE A 27 -17.20 -27.08 9.83
N ILE A 28 -17.15 -26.63 11.11
CA ILE A 28 -17.81 -25.41 11.59
C ILE A 28 -16.85 -24.20 11.66
N ILE A 29 -15.53 -24.42 11.68
CA ILE A 29 -14.53 -23.36 11.91
C ILE A 29 -13.83 -22.90 10.62
N ASN A 30 -14.19 -23.42 9.46
CA ASN A 30 -13.65 -22.94 8.19
C ASN A 30 -14.79 -22.48 7.26
N PRO A 31 -15.34 -21.27 7.44
CA PRO A 31 -16.01 -20.63 6.33
C PRO A 31 -14.90 -20.36 5.31
N LYS A 32 -14.81 -21.20 4.27
CA LYS A 32 -14.11 -20.82 3.06
C LYS A 32 -14.58 -19.40 2.74
N SER A 33 -13.72 -18.41 2.99
CA SER A 33 -13.86 -17.13 2.33
C SER A 33 -13.86 -17.48 0.85
N LYS A 34 -15.01 -17.41 0.23
CA LYS A 34 -15.11 -17.40 -1.22
C LYS A 34 -14.27 -16.20 -1.64
N SER A 35 -13.06 -16.46 -2.14
CA SER A 35 -12.49 -15.56 -3.12
C SER A 35 -13.59 -15.23 -4.12
N PRO A 36 -13.75 -13.98 -4.58
CA PRO A 36 -14.76 -13.66 -5.57
C PRO A 36 -14.57 -14.65 -6.71
N GLU A 37 -15.58 -15.51 -6.92
CA GLU A 37 -15.63 -16.42 -8.04
C GLU A 37 -15.47 -15.55 -9.28
N ASN A 38 -14.40 -15.78 -10.03
CA ASN A 38 -14.32 -15.39 -11.42
C ASN A 38 -15.54 -16.04 -12.11
N ASN A 39 -16.64 -15.31 -12.16
CA ASN A 39 -17.80 -15.70 -12.93
C ASN A 39 -17.51 -15.34 -14.39
N PRO A 40 -17.19 -16.29 -15.27
CA PRO A 40 -16.86 -16.02 -16.68
C PRO A 40 -18.08 -15.57 -17.51
N GLY A 41 -19.22 -15.31 -16.88
CA GLY A 41 -20.49 -14.99 -17.52
C GLY A 41 -20.92 -13.53 -17.43
N ASN A 42 -20.17 -12.61 -16.81
CA ASN A 42 -20.50 -11.18 -16.83
C ASN A 42 -19.61 -10.45 -17.86
N PRO A 43 -20.11 -10.09 -19.05
CA PRO A 43 -19.31 -9.46 -20.11
C PRO A 43 -18.84 -8.04 -19.79
N ASN A 44 -19.11 -7.48 -18.59
CA ASN A 44 -18.82 -6.10 -18.23
C ASN A 44 -17.68 -5.93 -17.19
N HIS A 45 -16.88 -6.96 -16.92
CA HIS A 45 -15.67 -6.84 -16.10
C HIS A 45 -14.43 -6.48 -16.93
N HIS A 46 -14.57 -5.58 -17.91
CA HIS A 46 -13.40 -4.89 -18.44
C HIS A 46 -12.91 -3.90 -17.39
N LEU A 47 -11.70 -4.13 -16.85
CA LEU A 47 -10.95 -3.10 -16.13
C LEU A 47 -10.89 -1.88 -17.05
N VAL A 48 -11.62 -0.83 -16.70
CA VAL A 48 -11.65 0.38 -17.53
C VAL A 48 -10.27 1.03 -17.41
N HIS A 49 -9.58 1.10 -18.54
CA HIS A 49 -8.25 1.71 -18.58
C HIS A 49 -8.36 3.20 -18.26
N TRP A 50 -7.48 3.68 -17.39
CA TRP A 50 -7.33 5.08 -16.98
C TRP A 50 -5.89 5.53 -17.25
N SER A 51 -5.62 6.82 -17.22
CA SER A 51 -4.28 7.39 -17.42
C SER A 51 -4.16 8.72 -16.69
N TYR A 52 -2.95 9.24 -16.60
CA TYR A 52 -2.70 10.58 -16.04
C TYR A 52 -2.89 11.71 -17.05
N GLY A 53 -2.99 11.42 -18.34
CA GLY A 53 -3.13 12.41 -19.41
C GLY A 53 -4.31 12.14 -20.35
N GLY A 54 -4.57 13.10 -21.25
CA GLY A 54 -5.58 12.98 -22.30
C GLY A 54 -7.00 12.86 -21.78
N ALA A 55 -7.85 12.12 -22.51
CA ALA A 55 -9.28 11.98 -22.22
C ALA A 55 -9.59 11.14 -20.98
N ARG A 56 -8.61 10.43 -20.43
CA ARG A 56 -8.76 9.52 -19.27
C ARG A 56 -7.96 9.98 -18.06
N ASN A 57 -7.67 11.29 -17.99
CA ASN A 57 -6.89 11.92 -16.94
C ASN A 57 -7.63 11.95 -15.57
N PRO A 58 -6.95 12.33 -14.47
CA PRO A 58 -7.51 12.31 -13.13
C PRO A 58 -8.82 13.07 -12.91
N THR A 59 -9.04 14.16 -13.66
CA THR A 59 -10.28 14.95 -13.52
C THR A 59 -11.51 14.26 -14.10
N ARG A 60 -11.32 13.16 -14.82
CA ARG A 60 -12.38 12.41 -15.49
C ARG A 60 -12.48 10.96 -15.02
N TRP A 61 -11.67 10.53 -14.06
CA TRP A 61 -11.69 9.14 -13.61
C TRP A 61 -13.06 8.68 -13.11
N GLY A 62 -13.82 9.54 -12.39
CA GLY A 62 -15.16 9.22 -11.92
C GLY A 62 -16.17 8.93 -13.04
N GLU A 63 -15.97 9.54 -14.23
CA GLU A 63 -16.83 9.33 -15.40
C GLU A 63 -16.52 8.03 -16.15
N LEU A 64 -15.34 7.42 -15.95
CA LEU A 64 -14.90 6.26 -16.74
C LEU A 64 -15.62 4.97 -16.38
N SER A 65 -16.08 4.83 -15.12
CA SER A 65 -16.75 3.63 -14.62
C SER A 65 -17.54 3.96 -13.36
N GLU A 66 -18.67 3.30 -13.16
CA GLU A 66 -19.43 3.36 -11.89
C GLU A 66 -18.57 2.93 -10.69
N ASN A 67 -17.62 2.01 -10.90
CA ASN A 67 -16.65 1.59 -9.86
C ASN A 67 -15.65 2.69 -9.49
N TYR A 68 -15.51 3.73 -10.30
CA TYR A 68 -14.57 4.85 -10.08
C TYR A 68 -15.27 6.12 -9.60
N ILE A 69 -16.56 6.06 -9.31
CA ILE A 69 -17.37 7.22 -8.91
C ILE A 69 -16.78 7.99 -7.73
N LEU A 70 -16.09 7.31 -6.80
CA LEU A 70 -15.43 7.96 -5.66
C LEU A 70 -14.28 8.89 -6.08
N CYS A 71 -13.69 8.70 -7.26
CA CYS A 71 -12.67 9.63 -7.76
C CYS A 71 -13.22 11.05 -7.98
N GLU A 72 -14.53 11.18 -8.18
CA GLU A 72 -15.22 12.46 -8.39
C GLU A 72 -16.04 12.88 -7.15
N THR A 73 -16.78 11.96 -6.54
CA THR A 73 -17.76 12.27 -5.49
C THR A 73 -17.23 12.09 -4.07
N GLY A 74 -16.08 11.46 -3.89
CA GLY A 74 -15.48 11.15 -2.60
C GLY A 74 -15.16 12.43 -1.80
N GLN A 75 -15.31 12.34 -0.47
CA GLN A 75 -15.12 13.47 0.44
C GLN A 75 -13.81 13.38 1.22
N PHE A 76 -13.19 12.18 1.25
CA PHE A 76 -11.94 11.90 1.95
C PHE A 76 -10.85 11.50 0.95
N GLN A 77 -10.74 12.27 -0.13
CA GLN A 77 -9.84 11.95 -1.23
C GLN A 77 -8.39 12.37 -0.96
N SER A 78 -7.45 11.65 -1.57
CA SER A 78 -5.99 11.89 -1.57
C SER A 78 -5.51 12.11 -3.01
N PRO A 79 -4.35 12.82 -3.18
CA PRO A 79 -3.53 13.48 -2.18
C PRO A 79 -4.16 14.79 -1.67
N ILE A 80 -3.51 15.45 -0.69
CA ILE A 80 -3.93 16.76 -0.15
C ILE A 80 -2.74 17.73 -0.12
N ASP A 81 -3.05 19.02 0.01
CA ASP A 81 -2.09 20.04 0.44
C ASP A 81 -1.97 20.04 1.96
N ILE A 82 -0.78 19.81 2.47
CA ILE A 82 -0.46 19.81 3.89
C ILE A 82 -0.07 21.24 4.27
N SER A 83 -0.90 21.88 5.10
CA SER A 83 -0.63 23.24 5.59
C SER A 83 -0.64 23.28 7.10
N GLU A 84 0.33 23.97 7.71
CA GLU A 84 0.47 24.10 9.17
C GLU A 84 -0.80 24.61 9.83
N LYS A 85 -1.54 25.51 9.19
CA LYS A 85 -2.83 26.04 9.71
C LYS A 85 -3.93 24.97 9.86
N ASN A 86 -3.78 23.81 9.24
CA ASN A 86 -4.72 22.70 9.27
C ASN A 86 -4.29 21.60 10.25
N ILE A 87 -3.14 21.76 10.92
CA ILE A 87 -2.65 20.80 11.92
C ILE A 87 -3.49 20.92 13.19
N ALA A 88 -3.96 19.78 13.69
CA ALA A 88 -4.65 19.69 14.95
C ALA A 88 -3.68 19.69 16.12
N ASP A 89 -4.11 20.18 17.29
CA ASP A 89 -3.32 20.20 18.52
C ASP A 89 -3.03 18.79 19.08
N GLU A 90 -3.79 17.78 18.66
CA GLU A 90 -3.63 16.39 19.10
C GLU A 90 -2.50 15.71 18.29
N PRO A 91 -1.42 15.23 18.94
CA PRO A 91 -0.31 14.59 18.23
C PRO A 91 -0.73 13.24 17.65
N ALA A 92 -0.10 12.87 16.53
CA ALA A 92 -0.22 11.54 15.98
C ALA A 92 0.59 10.53 16.83
N GLN A 93 0.23 9.25 16.73
CA GLN A 93 0.88 8.17 17.49
C GLN A 93 2.11 7.64 16.72
N PRO A 94 3.22 7.27 17.40
CA PRO A 94 4.43 6.81 16.73
C PRO A 94 4.20 5.55 15.89
N ILE A 95 4.92 5.46 14.77
CA ILE A 95 4.97 4.27 13.91
C ILE A 95 6.24 3.48 14.22
N ASN A 96 6.09 2.18 14.45
CA ASN A 96 7.21 1.26 14.51
C ASN A 96 7.40 0.60 13.14
N PHE A 97 8.53 0.85 12.49
CA PHE A 97 8.88 0.29 11.19
C PHE A 97 9.70 -0.99 11.38
N ASN A 98 9.33 -2.06 10.68
CA ASN A 98 10.04 -3.34 10.67
C ASN A 98 10.10 -3.87 9.24
N TYR A 99 11.06 -3.40 8.46
CA TYR A 99 11.26 -3.81 7.08
C TYR A 99 12.48 -4.71 6.95
N GLN A 100 12.30 -5.82 6.27
CA GLN A 100 13.34 -6.80 6.00
C GLN A 100 14.06 -6.49 4.69
N ARG A 101 15.32 -6.91 4.61
CA ARG A 101 16.06 -6.92 3.35
C ARG A 101 15.59 -8.07 2.48
N ILE A 102 15.25 -7.78 1.23
CA ILE A 102 14.65 -8.74 0.29
C ILE A 102 15.36 -8.69 -1.07
N PRO A 103 15.29 -9.76 -1.89
CA PRO A 103 15.59 -9.69 -3.31
C PRO A 103 14.67 -8.72 -4.04
N LEU A 104 15.17 -8.03 -5.06
CA LEU A 104 14.42 -7.05 -5.82
C LEU A 104 13.46 -7.70 -6.80
N THR A 105 12.16 -7.47 -6.61
CA THR A 105 11.12 -7.68 -7.61
C THR A 105 10.57 -6.33 -8.02
N ILE A 106 10.90 -5.88 -9.23
CA ILE A 106 10.55 -4.55 -9.74
C ILE A 106 9.74 -4.67 -11.02
N LYS A 107 8.70 -3.86 -11.15
CA LYS A 107 7.83 -3.84 -12.32
C LYS A 107 7.44 -2.44 -12.76
N ASN A 108 7.29 -2.31 -14.07
CA ASN A 108 6.59 -1.22 -14.71
C ASN A 108 5.16 -1.70 -14.98
N ASN A 109 4.17 -1.12 -14.29
CA ASN A 109 2.76 -1.56 -14.36
C ASN A 109 1.91 -0.68 -15.31
N GLY A 110 2.55 0.15 -16.14
CA GLY A 110 1.91 1.08 -17.07
C GLY A 110 1.51 2.42 -16.42
N HIS A 111 1.64 2.55 -15.10
CA HIS A 111 1.30 3.76 -14.34
C HIS A 111 2.43 4.26 -13.45
N THR A 112 3.32 3.38 -13.02
CA THR A 112 4.48 3.69 -12.19
C THR A 112 5.48 2.54 -12.21
N ILE A 113 6.67 2.79 -11.65
CA ILE A 113 7.62 1.75 -11.24
C ILE A 113 7.27 1.33 -9.82
N GLN A 114 7.02 0.03 -9.64
CA GLN A 114 6.61 -0.56 -8.38
C GLN A 114 7.59 -1.68 -7.96
N VAL A 115 7.83 -1.78 -6.66
CA VAL A 115 8.59 -2.87 -6.04
C VAL A 115 7.67 -3.66 -5.13
N ASP A 116 7.51 -4.95 -5.39
CA ASP A 116 6.69 -5.84 -4.57
C ASP A 116 7.48 -6.34 -3.35
N TYR A 117 6.79 -6.46 -2.22
CA TYR A 117 7.38 -6.92 -0.97
C TYR A 117 6.73 -8.23 -0.50
N PRO A 118 7.52 -9.30 -0.25
CA PRO A 118 6.98 -10.54 0.31
C PRO A 118 6.55 -10.34 1.78
N PRO A 119 5.73 -11.24 2.32
CA PRO A 119 5.36 -11.20 3.74
C PRO A 119 6.57 -11.19 4.68
N GLY A 120 6.46 -10.45 5.81
CA GLY A 120 7.50 -10.34 6.84
C GLY A 120 7.96 -8.91 7.12
N SER A 121 7.63 -7.95 6.23
CA SER A 121 7.88 -6.52 6.43
C SER A 121 6.60 -5.80 6.79
N TYR A 122 6.60 -4.99 7.86
CA TYR A 122 5.37 -4.37 8.36
C TYR A 122 5.64 -3.07 9.13
N ILE A 123 4.58 -2.33 9.36
CA ILE A 123 4.51 -1.26 10.36
C ILE A 123 3.54 -1.62 11.47
N GLN A 124 3.79 -1.10 12.67
CA GLN A 124 2.84 -1.17 13.79
C GLN A 124 2.43 0.23 14.23
N ILE A 125 1.12 0.43 14.39
CA ILE A 125 0.51 1.68 14.82
C ILE A 125 -0.58 1.34 15.82
N ASN A 126 -0.49 1.85 17.05
CA ASN A 126 -1.45 1.56 18.13
C ASN A 126 -1.66 0.06 18.39
N GLY A 127 -0.60 -0.75 18.24
CA GLY A 127 -0.67 -2.21 18.42
C GLY A 127 -1.24 -2.97 17.22
N GLU A 128 -1.73 -2.28 16.20
CA GLU A 128 -2.21 -2.88 14.96
C GLU A 128 -1.07 -3.02 13.95
N THR A 129 -0.96 -4.19 13.33
CA THR A 129 0.09 -4.52 12.35
C THR A 129 -0.45 -4.39 10.93
N TYR A 130 0.28 -3.67 10.09
CA TYR A 130 0.03 -3.51 8.65
C TYR A 130 1.21 -4.06 7.87
N GLN A 131 0.98 -5.12 7.10
CA GLN A 131 1.98 -5.77 6.24
C GLN A 131 2.32 -4.87 5.05
N LEU A 132 3.61 -4.63 4.78
CA LEU A 132 4.06 -3.97 3.56
C LEU A 132 3.80 -4.89 2.36
N LEU A 133 3.07 -4.39 1.37
CA LEU A 133 2.73 -5.12 0.14
C LEU A 133 3.65 -4.72 -1.01
N GLN A 134 3.89 -3.42 -1.16
CA GLN A 134 4.68 -2.85 -2.26
C GLN A 134 5.01 -1.39 -1.95
N PHE A 135 5.96 -0.83 -2.69
CA PHE A 135 6.11 0.62 -2.79
C PHE A 135 6.29 1.04 -4.26
N HIS A 136 5.95 2.28 -4.58
CA HIS A 136 5.99 2.84 -5.93
C HIS A 136 6.23 4.35 -5.89
N PHE A 137 6.44 4.95 -7.06
CA PHE A 137 6.88 6.34 -7.18
C PHE A 137 5.94 7.18 -8.04
N HIS A 138 5.90 8.47 -7.70
CA HIS A 138 5.19 9.51 -8.43
C HIS A 138 6.14 10.68 -8.75
N THR A 139 5.96 11.29 -9.90
CA THR A 139 6.61 12.54 -10.30
C THR A 139 5.58 13.48 -10.95
N PRO A 140 5.51 14.78 -10.51
CA PRO A 140 6.03 15.29 -9.24
C PRO A 140 5.39 14.59 -8.04
N SER A 141 5.68 15.07 -6.81
CA SER A 141 4.97 14.56 -5.63
C SER A 141 3.46 14.75 -5.76
N GLU A 142 2.68 13.81 -5.25
CA GLU A 142 1.22 13.91 -5.21
C GLU A 142 0.76 14.81 -4.07
N HIS A 143 1.36 14.66 -2.87
CA HIS A 143 1.16 15.60 -1.78
C HIS A 143 1.97 16.88 -2.02
N THR A 144 1.41 18.00 -1.55
CA THR A 144 2.11 19.28 -1.47
C THR A 144 2.22 19.72 -0.01
N VAL A 145 3.25 20.49 0.32
CA VAL A 145 3.41 21.15 1.62
C VAL A 145 3.42 22.64 1.40
N GLU A 146 2.49 23.36 2.03
CA GLU A 146 2.29 24.80 1.78
C GLU A 146 2.19 25.15 0.28
N ARG A 147 1.49 24.29 -0.50
CA ARG A 147 1.29 24.35 -1.95
C ARG A 147 2.55 24.13 -2.81
N ASN A 148 3.65 23.71 -2.21
CA ASN A 148 4.86 23.38 -2.93
C ASN A 148 4.92 21.87 -3.16
N ALA A 149 5.09 21.45 -4.41
CA ALA A 149 5.37 20.07 -4.76
C ALA A 149 6.88 19.80 -4.66
N TYR A 150 7.22 18.55 -4.44
CA TYR A 150 8.58 18.01 -4.47
C TYR A 150 8.84 17.33 -5.81
N GLY A 151 10.10 17.03 -6.12
CA GLY A 151 10.49 16.39 -7.38
C GLY A 151 9.80 15.04 -7.58
N MET A 152 9.70 14.24 -6.50
CA MET A 152 9.03 12.94 -6.51
C MET A 152 8.38 12.65 -5.16
N GLU A 153 7.58 11.59 -5.12
CA GLU A 153 7.06 10.99 -3.90
C GLU A 153 7.05 9.46 -4.01
N MET A 154 7.42 8.78 -2.94
CA MET A 154 7.33 7.33 -2.82
C MET A 154 6.19 6.96 -1.86
N HIS A 155 5.35 6.01 -2.27
CA HIS A 155 4.28 5.45 -1.44
C HIS A 155 4.59 4.01 -1.04
N LEU A 156 4.73 3.77 0.27
CA LEU A 156 4.82 2.42 0.81
C LEU A 156 3.42 1.98 1.26
N VAL A 157 2.85 1.03 0.56
CA VAL A 157 1.46 0.57 0.74
C VAL A 157 1.42 -0.65 1.64
N HIS A 158 0.66 -0.53 2.74
CA HIS A 158 0.50 -1.59 3.72
C HIS A 158 -0.97 -1.96 3.88
N GLN A 159 -1.21 -3.20 4.33
CA GLN A 159 -2.54 -3.71 4.62
C GLN A 159 -2.56 -4.53 5.92
N ASN A 160 -3.61 -4.36 6.73
CA ASN A 160 -3.83 -5.19 7.91
C ASN A 160 -4.64 -6.45 7.56
N GLN A 161 -4.83 -7.35 8.54
CA GLN A 161 -5.60 -8.58 8.36
C GLN A 161 -7.09 -8.35 8.03
N ALA A 162 -7.65 -7.20 8.41
CA ALA A 162 -9.02 -6.82 8.09
C ALA A 162 -9.19 -6.22 6.67
N GLY A 163 -8.08 -6.06 5.91
CA GLY A 163 -8.09 -5.49 4.58
C GLY A 163 -7.97 -3.96 4.55
N ASN A 164 -7.81 -3.28 5.68
CA ASN A 164 -7.64 -1.83 5.73
C ASN A 164 -6.23 -1.43 5.30
N PHE A 165 -6.13 -0.32 4.55
CA PHE A 165 -4.86 0.20 4.06
C PHE A 165 -4.27 1.28 4.98
N ALA A 166 -2.94 1.27 5.08
CA ALA A 166 -2.12 2.34 5.61
C ALA A 166 -1.00 2.64 4.60
N VAL A 167 -0.82 3.90 4.22
CA VAL A 167 0.21 4.31 3.27
C VAL A 167 1.17 5.29 3.93
N VAL A 168 2.47 5.01 3.80
CA VAL A 168 3.53 5.93 4.19
C VAL A 168 4.01 6.64 2.93
N GLY A 169 3.81 7.97 2.86
CA GLY A 169 4.32 8.83 1.80
C GLY A 169 5.70 9.38 2.21
N VAL A 170 6.68 9.29 1.31
CA VAL A 170 8.01 9.86 1.49
C VAL A 170 8.26 10.85 0.36
N LEU A 171 8.33 12.12 0.71
CA LEU A 171 8.65 13.20 -0.24
C LEU A 171 10.11 13.11 -0.63
N ILE A 172 10.42 13.38 -1.90
CA ILE A 172 11.77 13.31 -2.47
C ILE A 172 12.08 14.65 -3.11
N GLU A 173 13.09 15.34 -2.58
CA GLU A 173 13.56 16.61 -3.14
C GLU A 173 14.83 16.41 -3.97
N GLU A 174 15.08 17.33 -4.88
CA GLU A 174 16.32 17.39 -5.62
C GLU A 174 17.46 17.79 -4.69
N GLY A 175 18.53 16.99 -4.68
CA GLY A 175 19.69 17.20 -3.81
C GLY A 175 20.83 16.23 -4.11
N ALA A 176 21.38 15.61 -3.09
CA ALA A 176 22.44 14.63 -3.25
C ALA A 176 21.93 13.32 -3.88
N GLU A 177 22.83 12.61 -4.57
CA GLU A 177 22.55 11.27 -5.09
C GLU A 177 22.16 10.32 -3.95
N ASN A 178 21.10 9.55 -4.16
CA ASN A 178 20.61 8.57 -3.20
C ASN A 178 21.07 7.16 -3.57
N TYR A 179 22.10 6.69 -2.89
CA TYR A 179 22.67 5.36 -3.12
C TYR A 179 21.71 4.20 -2.80
N PHE A 180 20.68 4.43 -1.98
CA PHE A 180 19.67 3.40 -1.67
C PHE A 180 18.61 3.28 -2.75
N LEU A 181 18.41 4.31 -3.57
CA LEU A 181 17.58 4.27 -4.77
C LEU A 181 18.30 3.62 -5.95
N GLN A 182 19.64 3.72 -6.02
CA GLN A 182 20.42 3.29 -7.19
C GLN A 182 20.15 1.84 -7.62
N PRO A 183 20.03 0.83 -6.73
CA PRO A 183 19.71 -0.53 -7.14
C PRO A 183 18.35 -0.68 -7.86
N LEU A 184 17.41 0.24 -7.61
CA LEU A 184 16.12 0.29 -8.30
C LEU A 184 16.28 0.93 -9.67
N TRP A 185 16.98 2.07 -9.70
CA TRP A 185 17.22 2.87 -10.89
C TRP A 185 18.00 2.11 -11.97
N ASP A 186 19.01 1.35 -11.59
CA ASP A 186 19.78 0.49 -12.50
C ASP A 186 18.94 -0.62 -13.16
N HIS A 187 17.74 -0.89 -12.66
CA HIS A 187 16.95 -2.05 -13.08
C HIS A 187 15.52 -1.70 -13.53
N PHE A 188 15.18 -0.44 -13.72
CA PHE A 188 13.87 -0.07 -14.23
C PHE A 188 13.50 -0.87 -15.49
N PRO A 189 12.28 -1.47 -15.56
CA PRO A 189 11.75 -1.97 -16.82
C PRO A 189 11.37 -0.79 -17.72
N GLU A 190 11.97 -0.68 -18.89
CA GLU A 190 11.72 0.41 -19.86
C GLU A 190 10.30 0.37 -20.43
N SER A 191 9.63 -0.77 -20.40
CA SER A 191 8.25 -0.98 -20.80
C SER A 191 7.50 -1.80 -19.76
N GLU A 192 6.17 -1.88 -19.88
CA GLU A 192 5.36 -2.73 -19.00
C GLU A 192 5.93 -4.14 -18.88
N GLY A 193 6.12 -4.60 -17.67
CA GLY A 193 6.74 -5.89 -17.37
C GLY A 193 7.37 -5.93 -15.99
N GLU A 194 7.89 -7.10 -15.61
CA GLU A 194 8.48 -7.39 -14.31
C GLU A 194 9.89 -7.99 -14.44
N LYS A 195 10.77 -7.62 -13.54
CA LYS A 195 12.11 -8.20 -13.38
C LYS A 195 12.26 -8.75 -11.96
N ASN A 196 12.66 -10.01 -11.84
CA ASN A 196 12.97 -10.68 -10.57
C ASN A 196 14.50 -10.85 -10.47
N LEU A 197 15.13 -10.15 -9.53
CA LEU A 197 16.57 -10.01 -9.41
C LEU A 197 17.05 -10.57 -8.07
N GLU A 198 17.20 -11.89 -7.97
CA GLU A 198 17.54 -12.60 -6.72
C GLU A 198 18.83 -12.12 -6.04
N LYS A 199 19.78 -11.57 -6.83
CA LYS A 199 21.09 -11.12 -6.32
C LYS A 199 21.12 -9.65 -5.94
N VAL A 200 20.13 -8.87 -6.34
CA VAL A 200 20.00 -7.45 -6.00
C VAL A 200 19.14 -7.34 -4.76
N MET A 201 19.74 -6.89 -3.67
CA MET A 201 19.06 -6.83 -2.37
C MET A 201 18.70 -5.39 -2.02
N ILE A 202 17.45 -5.18 -1.62
CA ILE A 202 16.93 -3.88 -1.19
C ILE A 202 16.35 -3.94 0.23
N ASN A 203 16.25 -2.78 0.88
CA ASN A 203 15.56 -2.63 2.15
C ASN A 203 14.80 -1.29 2.18
N ALA A 204 13.49 -1.32 2.21
CA ALA A 204 12.64 -0.14 2.30
C ALA A 204 12.93 0.74 3.53
N GLN A 205 13.52 0.16 4.60
CA GLN A 205 13.97 0.91 5.78
C GLN A 205 14.99 1.98 5.45
N SER A 206 15.85 1.73 4.46
CA SER A 206 16.91 2.66 4.03
C SER A 206 16.38 3.81 3.17
N LEU A 207 15.14 3.72 2.69
CA LEU A 207 14.47 4.75 1.90
C LEU A 207 13.61 5.70 2.77
N LEU A 208 13.61 5.52 4.07
CA LEU A 208 12.90 6.42 4.98
C LEU A 208 13.87 7.52 5.50
N PRO A 209 13.38 8.76 5.71
CA PRO A 209 14.20 9.82 6.30
C PRO A 209 14.67 9.45 7.71
N GLU A 210 15.79 10.02 8.19
CA GLU A 210 16.29 9.77 9.54
C GLU A 210 15.32 10.20 10.63
N LYS A 211 14.75 11.41 10.48
CA LYS A 211 13.71 11.93 11.37
C LYS A 211 12.37 11.36 10.95
N ARG A 212 11.69 10.71 11.88
CA ARG A 212 10.44 9.96 11.63
C ARG A 212 9.18 10.75 11.96
N GLU A 213 9.26 12.07 12.01
CA GLU A 213 8.09 12.95 12.12
C GLU A 213 7.23 12.81 10.86
N TYR A 214 5.91 12.82 10.99
CA TYR A 214 5.00 12.68 9.86
C TYR A 214 3.66 13.40 10.11
N TYR A 215 3.01 13.73 9.03
CA TYR A 215 1.64 14.19 8.98
C TYR A 215 0.69 13.01 8.80
N ARG A 216 -0.32 12.90 9.64
CA ARG A 216 -1.34 11.84 9.57
C ARG A 216 -2.70 12.40 9.20
N TYR A 217 -3.39 11.80 8.24
CA TYR A 217 -4.77 12.11 7.91
C TYR A 217 -5.49 10.86 7.35
N ASP A 218 -6.85 10.89 7.34
CA ASP A 218 -7.66 9.85 6.71
C ASP A 218 -7.97 10.25 5.27
N GLY A 219 -7.70 9.35 4.32
CA GLY A 219 -7.78 9.63 2.90
C GLY A 219 -8.23 8.45 2.05
N SER A 220 -7.76 8.41 0.82
CA SER A 220 -8.12 7.42 -0.19
C SER A 220 -6.89 6.85 -0.89
N LEU A 221 -7.09 5.86 -1.76
CA LEU A 221 -6.16 5.56 -2.84
C LEU A 221 -6.08 6.79 -3.78
N THR A 222 -4.90 7.06 -4.33
CA THR A 222 -4.67 8.18 -5.28
C THR A 222 -4.90 7.76 -6.73
N THR A 223 -5.24 6.50 -6.97
CA THR A 223 -5.58 5.97 -8.30
C THR A 223 -6.97 5.31 -8.28
N PRO A 224 -7.65 5.16 -9.41
CA PRO A 224 -8.89 4.41 -9.48
C PRO A 224 -8.77 3.03 -8.81
N PRO A 225 -9.76 2.65 -7.98
CA PRO A 225 -11.10 3.24 -7.82
C PRO A 225 -11.20 4.38 -6.78
N CYS A 226 -10.11 4.97 -6.29
CA CYS A 226 -10.08 6.07 -5.32
C CYS A 226 -10.81 5.74 -3.99
N SER A 227 -10.76 4.46 -3.58
CA SER A 227 -11.42 3.97 -2.37
C SER A 227 -10.95 4.72 -1.14
N GLU A 228 -11.90 5.19 -0.33
CA GLU A 228 -11.65 5.89 0.93
C GLU A 228 -11.36 4.92 2.09
N GLY A 229 -10.96 5.45 3.24
CA GLY A 229 -10.60 4.66 4.42
C GLY A 229 -9.12 4.29 4.52
N VAL A 230 -8.28 4.92 3.71
CA VAL A 230 -6.82 4.78 3.77
C VAL A 230 -6.25 5.70 4.86
N LYS A 231 -5.45 5.14 5.75
CA LYS A 231 -4.68 5.91 6.74
C LYS A 231 -3.39 6.38 6.10
N TRP A 232 -3.22 7.70 5.94
CA TRP A 232 -2.03 8.31 5.39
C TRP A 232 -1.08 8.80 6.46
N TYR A 233 0.23 8.55 6.23
CA TYR A 233 1.36 8.98 7.05
C TYR A 233 2.41 9.58 6.13
N VAL A 234 2.36 10.88 5.88
CA VAL A 234 3.31 11.58 4.99
C VAL A 234 4.48 12.07 5.81
N MET A 235 5.68 11.55 5.52
CA MET A 235 6.90 11.92 6.24
C MET A 235 7.16 13.43 6.08
N LYS A 236 7.40 14.11 7.21
CA LYS A 236 7.60 15.56 7.24
C LYS A 236 8.92 15.97 6.60
N ASN A 237 9.94 15.16 6.80
CA ASN A 237 11.27 15.41 6.26
C ASN A 237 11.41 14.63 4.95
N PRO A 238 11.78 15.31 3.84
CA PRO A 238 12.04 14.62 2.59
C PRO A 238 13.33 13.80 2.66
N ILE A 239 13.49 12.89 1.72
CA ILE A 239 14.80 12.36 1.33
C ILE A 239 15.27 13.07 0.06
N GLU A 240 16.55 13.00 -0.24
CA GLU A 240 17.12 13.58 -1.46
C GLU A 240 17.22 12.52 -2.56
N ALA A 241 17.19 12.97 -3.81
CA ALA A 241 17.64 12.27 -5.00
C ALA A 241 18.34 13.27 -5.92
N SER A 242 19.33 12.83 -6.70
CA SER A 242 20.00 13.75 -7.64
C SER A 242 19.05 14.14 -8.80
N ALA A 243 19.35 15.25 -9.45
CA ALA A 243 18.62 15.68 -10.65
C ALA A 243 18.58 14.56 -11.70
N GLU A 244 19.71 13.87 -11.92
CA GLU A 244 19.81 12.78 -12.87
C GLU A 244 18.92 11.58 -12.47
N GLN A 245 18.81 11.28 -11.18
CA GLN A 245 17.91 10.21 -10.71
C GLN A 245 16.44 10.60 -10.96
N ILE A 246 16.06 11.83 -10.69
CA ILE A 246 14.69 12.31 -10.97
C ILE A 246 14.42 12.30 -12.47
N GLU A 247 15.33 12.82 -13.29
CA GLU A 247 15.21 12.84 -14.75
C GLU A 247 15.10 11.42 -15.33
N GLN A 248 15.88 10.45 -14.86
CA GLN A 248 15.81 9.06 -15.29
C GLN A 248 14.41 8.45 -15.04
N PHE A 249 13.77 8.76 -13.92
CA PHE A 249 12.38 8.34 -13.70
C PHE A 249 11.42 9.05 -14.66
N MET A 250 11.63 10.35 -14.91
CA MET A 250 10.80 11.15 -15.82
C MET A 250 10.92 10.72 -17.29
N GLU A 251 12.00 10.04 -17.71
CA GLU A 251 12.11 9.44 -19.03
C GLU A 251 11.05 8.36 -19.26
N ILE A 252 10.63 7.67 -18.20
CA ILE A 252 9.57 6.63 -18.24
C ILE A 252 8.20 7.27 -18.01
N TYR A 253 8.09 8.11 -16.98
CA TYR A 253 6.85 8.78 -16.56
C TYR A 253 7.08 10.27 -16.39
N GLN A 254 6.74 11.08 -17.40
CA GLN A 254 6.89 12.53 -17.32
C GLN A 254 6.01 13.16 -16.23
N MET A 255 4.84 12.56 -15.97
CA MET A 255 3.90 12.96 -14.93
C MET A 255 2.94 11.81 -14.63
N ASN A 256 2.96 11.35 -13.38
CA ASN A 256 2.05 10.30 -12.88
C ASN A 256 1.49 10.64 -11.49
N ALA A 257 1.17 11.91 -11.28
CA ALA A 257 0.62 12.44 -10.04
C ALA A 257 -0.84 12.86 -10.23
N ARG A 258 -1.72 12.46 -9.29
CA ARG A 258 -3.08 12.98 -9.18
C ARG A 258 -3.02 14.38 -8.57
N PRO A 259 -3.80 15.36 -9.09
CA PRO A 259 -3.91 16.68 -8.45
C PRO A 259 -4.38 16.59 -7.01
N VAL A 260 -3.96 17.55 -6.17
CA VAL A 260 -4.41 17.66 -4.78
C VAL A 260 -5.93 17.80 -4.68
N GLN A 261 -6.49 17.13 -3.68
CA GLN A 261 -7.91 17.06 -3.39
C GLN A 261 -8.29 17.95 -2.21
N PRO A 262 -9.52 18.44 -2.13
CA PRO A 262 -9.96 19.26 -1.01
C PRO A 262 -9.82 18.53 0.34
N LEU A 263 -9.29 19.22 1.34
CA LEU A 263 -9.17 18.67 2.70
C LEU A 263 -10.55 18.48 3.35
N HIS A 264 -11.55 19.28 2.99
CA HIS A 264 -12.88 19.32 3.57
C HIS A 264 -12.83 19.50 5.12
N ARG A 265 -13.50 18.61 5.86
CA ARG A 265 -13.57 18.66 7.34
C ARG A 265 -12.48 17.85 8.02
N ARG A 266 -11.56 17.27 7.25
CA ARG A 266 -10.47 16.47 7.80
C ARG A 266 -9.47 17.35 8.53
N LYS A 267 -8.86 16.77 9.55
CA LYS A 267 -7.72 17.36 10.26
C LYS A 267 -6.45 16.61 9.90
N ILE A 268 -5.33 17.31 9.99
CA ILE A 268 -3.99 16.74 9.84
C ILE A 268 -3.40 16.71 11.25
N HIS A 269 -2.80 15.60 11.63
CA HIS A 269 -2.12 15.44 12.92
C HIS A 269 -0.63 15.32 12.66
N LEU A 270 0.21 15.97 13.46
CA LEU A 270 1.67 15.89 13.40
C LEU A 270 2.16 15.01 14.55
N ASN A 271 3.12 14.12 14.26
CA ASN A 271 3.84 13.34 15.29
C ASN A 271 5.09 14.11 15.71
#